data_a531d492722418a32470b6fa5387872d
#
_entry.id   a531d492722418a32470b6fa5387872d
#
_cell.length_a   1.000
_cell.length_b   1.000
_cell.length_c   1.000
_cell.angle_alpha   90.00
_cell.angle_beta   90.00
_cell.angle_gamma   90.00
#
_symmetry.space_group_name_H-M   'P 1'
#
loop_
_entity.id
_entity.type
_entity.pdbx_description
1 polymer ?
#
loop_
_entity_poly.entity_id
_entity_poly.type
_entity_poly.pdbx_seq_one_letter_code
_entity_poly.pdbx_strand_id
1 'polypeptide(L)' 'MRFREVEKMILQDGWYEVKQVGSHHQYKHPTKSGKVTIHFDY' A
#
# COMPACT_ATOMS: atom_id res chain seq x y z
N MET A 1 0.08 -13.44 -5.11
CA MET A 1 -0.21 -13.00 -3.74
C MET A 1 -1.50 -12.22 -3.71
N ARG A 2 -2.24 -12.37 -2.62
CA ARG A 2 -3.47 -11.62 -2.46
C ARG A 2 -3.17 -10.21 -1.97
N PHE A 3 -4.04 -9.27 -2.33
CA PHE A 3 -3.90 -7.88 -1.93
C PHE A 3 -3.67 -7.73 -0.42
N ARG A 4 -4.47 -8.44 0.39
CA ARG A 4 -4.38 -8.31 1.84
C ARG A 4 -3.03 -8.76 2.40
N GLU A 5 -2.42 -9.76 1.77
CA GLU A 5 -1.10 -10.22 2.20
C GLU A 5 -0.04 -9.17 1.92
N VAL A 6 -0.09 -8.58 0.72
CA VAL A 6 0.85 -7.53 0.36
C VAL A 6 0.64 -6.30 1.24
N GLU A 7 -0.61 -5.91 1.44
CA GLU A 7 -0.93 -4.77 2.30
C GLU A 7 -0.44 -4.99 3.71
N LYS A 8 -0.65 -6.19 4.26
CA LYS A 8 -0.20 -6.50 5.61
C LYS A 8 1.31 -6.33 5.73
N MET A 9 2.05 -6.79 4.72
CA MET A 9 3.50 -6.68 4.73
C MET A 9 3.97 -5.23 4.76
N ILE A 10 3.40 -4.39 3.91
CA ILE A 10 3.84 -2.99 3.86
C ILE A 10 3.37 -2.22 5.08
N LEU A 11 2.20 -2.52 5.62
CA LEU A 11 1.73 -1.86 6.84
C LEU A 11 2.63 -2.20 8.02
N GLN A 12 3.10 -3.44 8.10
CA GLN A 12 4.03 -3.83 9.16
C GLN A 12 5.38 -3.14 9.03
N ASP A 13 5.75 -2.74 7.82
CA ASP A 13 6.99 -2.00 7.57
C ASP A 13 6.84 -0.51 7.86
N GLY A 14 5.63 -0.05 8.14
CA GLY A 14 5.39 1.35 8.50
C GLY A 14 4.71 2.18 7.42
N TRP A 15 4.38 1.59 6.28
CA TRP A 15 3.66 2.28 5.24
C TRP A 15 2.21 2.52 5.67
N TYR A 16 1.61 3.61 5.20
CA TYR A 16 0.23 3.93 5.50
C TYR A 16 -0.47 4.41 4.24
N GLU A 17 -1.75 4.05 4.13
CA GLU A 17 -2.53 4.41 2.95
C GLU A 17 -2.88 5.90 3.00
N VAL A 18 -2.61 6.59 1.89
CA VAL A 18 -2.90 8.02 1.79
C VAL A 18 -3.99 8.33 0.78
N LYS A 19 -4.25 7.41 -0.16
CA LYS A 19 -5.25 7.66 -1.20
C LYS A 19 -5.69 6.33 -1.81
N GLN A 20 -6.96 6.27 -2.18
CA GLN A 20 -7.51 5.16 -2.94
C GLN A 20 -8.27 5.70 -4.13
N VAL A 21 -7.92 5.26 -5.33
CA VAL A 21 -8.63 5.62 -6.55
C VAL A 21 -9.05 4.32 -7.22
N GLY A 22 -10.35 4.03 -7.17
CA GLY A 22 -10.84 2.75 -7.67
C GLY A 22 -10.19 1.60 -6.93
N SER A 23 -9.49 0.73 -7.65
CA SER A 23 -8.80 -0.41 -7.08
C SER A 23 -7.32 -0.13 -6.80
N HIS A 24 -6.87 1.11 -6.99
CA HIS A 24 -5.48 1.50 -6.75
C HIS A 24 -5.36 2.12 -5.37
N HIS A 25 -4.54 1.50 -4.51
CA HIS A 25 -4.28 1.99 -3.15
C HIS A 25 -2.86 2.53 -3.10
N GLN A 26 -2.72 3.78 -2.66
CA GLN A 26 -1.42 4.45 -2.61
C GLN A 26 -0.98 4.62 -1.16
N TYR A 27 0.29 4.31 -0.89
CA TYR A 27 0.85 4.31 0.45
C TYR A 27 2.11 5.16 0.49
N LYS A 28 2.35 5.76 1.63
CA LYS A 28 3.59 6.49 1.92
C LYS A 28 4.20 5.99 3.21
N HIS A 29 5.46 6.36 3.42
CA HIS A 29 6.21 5.97 4.61
C HIS A 29 6.76 7.21 5.30
N PRO A 30 6.75 7.26 6.65
CA PRO A 30 7.21 8.45 7.36
C PRO A 30 8.70 8.74 7.20
N THR A 31 9.52 7.71 6.96
CA THR A 31 10.96 7.88 6.84
C THR A 31 11.53 7.45 5.49
N LYS A 32 10.82 6.62 4.73
CA LYS A 32 11.28 6.18 3.42
C LYS A 32 10.69 7.08 2.34
N SER A 33 11.51 7.48 1.38
CA SER A 33 11.03 8.32 0.28
C SER A 33 10.23 7.49 -0.74
N GLY A 34 9.47 8.19 -1.59
CA GLY A 34 8.67 7.54 -2.63
C GLY A 34 7.31 7.12 -2.14
N LYS A 35 6.64 6.34 -2.96
CA LYS A 35 5.31 5.83 -2.63
C LYS A 35 5.15 4.43 -3.19
N VAL A 36 4.24 3.65 -2.59
CA VAL A 36 3.89 2.32 -3.06
C VAL A 36 2.46 2.37 -3.57
N THR A 37 2.22 1.78 -4.73
CA THR A 37 0.87 1.65 -5.28
C THR A 37 0.55 0.17 -5.41
N ILE A 38 -0.55 -0.25 -4.79
CA ILE A 38 -1.02 -1.63 -4.86
C ILE A 38 -2.35 -1.63 -5.60
N HIS A 39 -2.42 -2.47 -6.62
CA HIS A 39 -3.65 -2.66 -7.39
C HIS A 39 -4.43 -3.82 -6.80
N PHE A 40 -5.64 -3.54 -6.33
CA PHE A 40 -6.52 -4.58 -5.80
C PHE A 40 -7.22 -5.26 -6.97
N ASP A 41 -6.90 -6.53 -7.16
CA ASP A 41 -7.45 -7.31 -8.25
C ASP A 41 -7.87 -8.68 -7.71
N TYR A 42 -9.15 -8.99 -7.84
CA TYR A 42 -9.66 -10.27 -7.36
C TYR A 42 -10.39 -11.05 -8.43
#